data_37b797e3aeb7346ff5a7789aafc327a4
#
_entry.id   37b797e3aeb7346ff5a7789aafc327a4
#
_cell.length_a   1.000
_cell.length_b   1.000
_cell.length_c   1.000
_cell.angle_alpha   90.00
_cell.angle_beta   90.00
_cell.angle_gamma   90.00
#
_symmetry.space_group_name_H-M   'P 1'
#
loop_
_entity.id
_entity.type
_entity.pdbx_description
1 polymer ?
#
loop_
_entity_poly.entity_id
_entity_poly.type
_entity_poly.pdbx_seq_one_letter_code
_entity_poly.pdbx_strand_id
1 'polypeptide(L)'
;MRFYQMHLTIPGKLDVMGAALPGLPMINIGFSQHLAWTHTVDSSKHFTLYRLQLDPKDPTRYLLDGKSVPMSQQTVAVDVKQPDGQVQTVSRVVYGSQFGPIVQWPGRLDWDNRFAYSLRDANLEKRSRAGPVVRHEQGGHAQGSAGRRP
;
A
#
# COMPACT_ATOMS: atom_id res chain seq x y z
N MET A 1 -12.08 11.37 -7.35
CA MET A 1 -10.63 11.64 -7.27
C MET A 1 -10.29 12.65 -8.35
N ARG A 2 -9.56 13.70 -8.02
CA ARG A 2 -9.19 14.75 -8.99
C ARG A 2 -7.70 14.67 -9.26
N PHE A 3 -7.30 14.66 -10.52
CA PHE A 3 -5.93 14.87 -10.93
C PHE A 3 -5.66 16.37 -11.09
N TYR A 4 -4.41 16.78 -10.91
CA TYR A 4 -3.93 18.11 -11.28
C TYR A 4 -2.77 17.98 -12.27
N GLN A 5 -2.69 18.94 -13.20
CA GLN A 5 -1.61 18.99 -14.17
C GLN A 5 -0.34 19.52 -13.52
N MET A 6 0.79 18.92 -13.84
CA MET A 6 2.09 19.26 -13.31
C MET A 6 3.16 19.15 -14.39
N HIS A 7 4.09 20.09 -14.40
CA HIS A 7 5.33 20.05 -15.17
C HIS A 7 6.51 20.14 -14.20
N LEU A 8 7.35 19.12 -14.17
CA LEU A 8 8.53 19.04 -13.32
C LEU A 8 9.78 19.14 -14.17
N THR A 9 10.63 20.13 -13.87
CA THR A 9 11.85 20.39 -14.63
C THR A 9 13.05 20.52 -13.69
N ILE A 10 14.10 19.78 -13.98
CA ILE A 10 15.45 19.98 -13.43
C ILE A 10 16.39 20.03 -14.64
N PRO A 11 17.01 21.17 -14.94
CA PRO A 11 17.85 21.34 -16.12
C PRO A 11 18.87 20.21 -16.30
N GLY A 12 18.84 19.57 -17.48
CA GLY A 12 19.73 18.47 -17.83
C GLY A 12 19.49 17.13 -17.09
N LYS A 13 18.45 17.05 -16.22
CA LYS A 13 18.18 15.84 -15.42
C LYS A 13 16.74 15.35 -15.52
N LEU A 14 15.78 16.26 -15.52
CA LEU A 14 14.37 15.94 -15.49
C LEU A 14 13.59 16.96 -16.31
N ASP A 15 12.70 16.46 -17.18
CA ASP A 15 11.72 17.26 -17.90
C ASP A 15 10.52 16.37 -18.21
N VAL A 16 9.50 16.47 -17.36
CA VAL A 16 8.33 15.59 -17.43
C VAL A 16 7.06 16.38 -17.18
N MET A 17 6.03 16.08 -17.96
CA MET A 17 4.73 16.72 -17.87
C MET A 17 3.63 15.69 -17.79
N GLY A 18 2.57 15.97 -17.04
CA GLY A 18 1.43 15.09 -16.94
C GLY A 18 0.50 15.40 -15.79
N ALA A 19 -0.14 14.36 -15.26
CA ALA A 19 -1.12 14.45 -14.22
C ALA A 19 -0.65 13.74 -12.94
N ALA A 20 -0.82 14.41 -11.80
CA ALA A 20 -0.48 13.92 -10.48
C ALA A 20 -1.73 13.77 -9.60
N LEU A 21 -1.65 12.87 -8.63
CA LEU A 21 -2.64 12.74 -7.57
C LEU A 21 -2.32 13.71 -6.42
N PRO A 22 -3.33 14.30 -5.75
CA PRO A 22 -3.12 15.14 -4.59
C PRO A 22 -2.30 14.43 -3.51
N GLY A 23 -1.28 15.11 -2.99
CA GLY A 23 -0.38 14.59 -1.97
C GLY A 23 0.79 13.75 -2.50
N LEU A 24 0.88 13.49 -3.81
CA LEU A 24 2.02 12.83 -4.43
C LEU A 24 2.86 13.82 -5.23
N PRO A 25 4.13 14.06 -4.85
CA PRO A 25 5.01 14.98 -5.56
C PRO A 25 5.67 14.30 -6.79
N MET A 26 4.87 13.62 -7.59
CA MET A 26 5.32 12.91 -8.79
C MET A 26 4.21 12.82 -9.83
N ILE A 27 4.59 12.67 -11.09
CA ILE A 27 3.65 12.53 -12.21
C ILE A 27 3.26 11.06 -12.36
N ASN A 28 1.98 10.75 -12.11
CA ASN A 28 1.44 9.40 -12.19
C ASN A 28 1.12 8.98 -13.62
N ILE A 29 0.64 9.91 -14.43
CA ILE A 29 0.31 9.71 -15.85
C ILE A 29 0.95 10.85 -16.61
N GLY A 30 1.91 10.57 -17.47
CA GLY A 30 2.65 11.63 -18.14
C GLY A 30 3.63 11.17 -19.20
N PHE A 31 4.47 12.08 -19.59
CA PHE A 31 5.47 11.85 -20.62
C PHE A 31 6.73 12.70 -20.39
N SER A 32 7.82 12.21 -20.92
CA SER A 32 9.08 12.93 -21.12
C SER A 32 9.40 12.98 -22.59
N GLN A 33 10.57 13.48 -22.96
CA GLN A 33 11.05 13.46 -24.35
C GLN A 33 11.13 12.04 -24.95
N HIS A 34 11.34 11.02 -24.11
CA HIS A 34 11.66 9.66 -24.58
C HIS A 34 10.65 8.59 -24.16
N LEU A 35 9.75 8.88 -23.22
CA LEU A 35 8.87 7.90 -22.62
C LEU A 35 7.53 8.52 -22.25
N ALA A 36 6.45 7.78 -22.47
CA ALA A 36 5.14 8.07 -21.90
C ALA A 36 4.71 6.89 -21.00
N TRP A 37 3.98 7.19 -19.94
CA TRP A 37 3.48 6.17 -19.00
C TRP A 37 2.10 6.55 -18.47
N THR A 38 1.36 5.52 -18.07
CA THR A 38 0.07 5.68 -17.41
C THR A 38 -0.11 4.64 -16.35
N HIS A 39 -0.35 5.09 -15.11
CA HIS A 39 -0.69 4.23 -13.99
C HIS A 39 -2.18 4.36 -13.73
N THR A 40 -2.93 3.34 -14.10
CA THR A 40 -4.39 3.29 -13.98
C THR A 40 -4.80 2.14 -13.06
N VAL A 41 -5.95 1.55 -13.29
CA VAL A 41 -6.45 0.43 -12.49
C VAL A 41 -5.79 -0.88 -12.97
N ASP A 42 -5.19 -1.61 -12.03
CA ASP A 42 -4.76 -2.98 -12.27
C ASP A 42 -5.94 -3.93 -11.96
N SER A 43 -6.35 -4.72 -12.95
CA SER A 43 -7.39 -5.74 -12.82
C SER A 43 -6.85 -7.11 -12.38
N SER A 44 -5.54 -7.23 -12.18
CA SER A 44 -4.94 -8.47 -11.68
C SER A 44 -5.40 -8.77 -10.24
N LYS A 45 -5.50 -10.06 -9.91
CA LYS A 45 -5.92 -10.52 -8.57
C LYS A 45 -4.73 -10.52 -7.62
N HIS A 46 -4.26 -9.34 -7.23
CA HIS A 46 -3.15 -9.22 -6.29
C HIS A 46 -3.54 -9.22 -4.81
N PHE A 47 -4.83 -9.15 -4.51
CA PHE A 47 -5.35 -9.30 -3.15
C PHE A 47 -5.88 -10.71 -2.89
N THR A 48 -5.57 -11.24 -1.72
CA THR A 48 -6.13 -12.51 -1.22
C THR A 48 -6.70 -12.29 0.17
N LEU A 49 -7.96 -12.64 0.36
CA LEU A 49 -8.62 -12.58 1.66
C LEU A 49 -8.56 -13.96 2.34
N TYR A 50 -7.94 -14.01 3.50
CA TYR A 50 -7.86 -15.20 4.35
C TYR A 50 -8.87 -15.11 5.48
N ARG A 51 -9.71 -16.12 5.64
CA ARG A 51 -10.53 -16.31 6.85
C ARG A 51 -9.71 -17.10 7.86
N LEU A 52 -9.38 -16.48 8.98
CA LEU A 52 -8.64 -17.07 10.07
C LEU A 52 -9.62 -17.67 11.06
N GLN A 53 -9.44 -18.93 11.42
CA GLN A 53 -10.13 -19.53 12.57
C GLN A 53 -9.43 -19.06 13.84
N LEU A 54 -10.17 -18.46 14.76
CA LEU A 54 -9.62 -17.95 16.01
C LEU A 54 -9.47 -19.04 17.07
N ASP A 55 -8.56 -18.82 18.00
CA ASP A 55 -8.44 -19.65 19.20
C ASP A 55 -9.65 -19.40 20.11
N PRO A 56 -10.42 -20.42 20.46
CA PRO A 56 -11.60 -20.24 21.33
C PRO A 56 -11.30 -19.62 22.69
N LYS A 57 -10.04 -19.67 23.14
CA LYS A 57 -9.60 -19.12 24.44
C LYS A 57 -9.13 -17.69 24.35
N ASP A 58 -8.73 -17.23 23.15
CA ASP A 58 -8.18 -15.90 22.92
C ASP A 58 -8.46 -15.42 21.48
N PRO A 59 -9.40 -14.48 21.25
CA PRO A 59 -9.75 -14.01 19.93
C PRO A 59 -8.66 -13.15 19.27
N THR A 60 -7.57 -12.84 19.97
CA THR A 60 -6.38 -12.18 19.40
C THR A 60 -5.35 -13.18 18.86
N ARG A 61 -5.70 -14.47 18.85
CA ARG A 61 -4.89 -15.57 18.34
C ARG A 61 -5.67 -16.34 17.28
N TYR A 62 -4.97 -16.91 16.32
CA TYR A 62 -5.59 -17.75 15.29
C TYR A 62 -4.93 -19.12 15.22
N LEU A 63 -5.66 -20.09 14.70
CA LEU A 63 -5.17 -21.45 14.51
C LEU A 63 -4.50 -21.57 13.15
N LEU A 64 -3.25 -22.02 13.17
CA LEU A 64 -2.46 -22.31 11.98
C LEU A 64 -1.86 -23.71 12.14
N ASP A 65 -2.21 -24.62 11.24
CA ASP A 65 -1.76 -26.01 11.29
C ASP A 65 -1.97 -26.66 12.68
N GLY A 66 -3.13 -26.37 13.29
CA GLY A 66 -3.51 -26.85 14.63
C GLY A 66 -2.82 -26.14 15.79
N LYS A 67 -1.97 -25.15 15.55
CA LYS A 67 -1.27 -24.39 16.59
C LYS A 67 -1.89 -23.01 16.76
N SER A 68 -1.98 -22.55 18.03
CA SER A 68 -2.43 -21.21 18.37
C SER A 68 -1.29 -20.20 18.15
N VAL A 69 -1.47 -19.27 17.23
CA VAL A 69 -0.48 -18.24 16.84
C VAL A 69 -1.00 -16.86 17.21
N PRO A 70 -0.24 -16.02 17.93
CA PRO A 70 -0.67 -14.67 18.25
C PRO A 70 -0.69 -13.77 17.02
N MET A 71 -1.67 -12.87 16.95
CA MET A 71 -1.63 -11.76 15.99
C MET A 71 -0.61 -10.73 16.46
N SER A 72 0.10 -10.12 15.52
CA SER A 72 0.91 -8.92 15.79
C SER A 72 -0.02 -7.74 16.14
N GLN A 73 0.44 -6.86 17.02
CA GLN A 73 -0.30 -5.67 17.43
C GLN A 73 0.56 -4.45 17.24
N GLN A 74 -0.03 -3.39 16.68
CA GLN A 74 0.60 -2.09 16.53
C GLN A 74 -0.38 -1.01 16.93
N THR A 75 0.03 -0.14 17.86
CA THR A 75 -0.75 1.06 18.18
C THR A 75 -0.45 2.15 17.16
N VAL A 76 -1.49 2.64 16.50
CA VAL A 76 -1.44 3.80 15.60
C VAL A 76 -2.14 4.94 16.30
N ALA A 77 -1.49 6.10 16.38
CA ALA A 77 -2.02 7.32 16.94
C ALA A 77 -2.09 8.42 15.86
N VAL A 78 -3.18 9.16 15.85
CA VAL A 78 -3.41 10.28 14.93
C VAL A 78 -3.91 11.48 15.72
N ASP A 79 -3.33 12.62 15.49
CA ASP A 79 -3.79 13.88 16.06
C ASP A 79 -4.95 14.43 15.22
N VAL A 80 -6.11 14.56 15.85
CA VAL A 80 -7.35 15.00 15.21
C VAL A 80 -7.71 16.38 15.72
N LYS A 81 -7.78 17.37 14.80
CA LYS A 81 -8.27 18.70 15.14
C LYS A 81 -9.78 18.64 15.32
N GLN A 82 -10.24 19.06 16.50
CA GLN A 82 -11.65 19.13 16.86
C GLN A 82 -12.30 20.42 16.34
N PRO A 83 -13.64 20.50 16.28
CA PRO A 83 -14.36 21.69 15.84
C PRO A 83 -14.05 22.97 16.67
N ASP A 84 -13.68 22.79 17.94
CA ASP A 84 -13.26 23.87 18.85
C ASP A 84 -11.82 24.34 18.64
N GLY A 85 -11.11 23.75 17.67
CA GLY A 85 -9.72 24.04 17.32
C GLY A 85 -8.68 23.29 18.16
N GLN A 86 -9.08 22.55 19.18
CA GLN A 86 -8.18 21.73 19.99
C GLN A 86 -7.72 20.48 19.21
N VAL A 87 -6.55 19.97 19.59
CA VAL A 87 -6.01 18.73 19.00
C VAL A 87 -6.16 17.59 20.00
N GLN A 88 -6.85 16.53 19.59
CA GLN A 88 -7.01 15.32 20.39
C GLN A 88 -6.31 14.14 19.71
N THR A 89 -5.42 13.47 20.43
CA THR A 89 -4.78 12.24 19.93
C THR A 89 -5.76 11.07 20.05
N VAL A 90 -6.10 10.46 18.93
CA VAL A 90 -6.92 9.25 18.86
C VAL A 90 -6.03 8.07 18.53
N SER A 91 -6.02 7.06 19.40
CA SER A 91 -5.23 5.84 19.21
C SER A 91 -6.12 4.65 18.86
N ARG A 92 -5.59 3.76 18.00
CA ARG A 92 -6.20 2.46 17.67
C ARG A 92 -5.13 1.38 17.64
N VAL A 93 -5.46 0.21 18.15
CA VAL A 93 -4.64 -0.99 17.96
C VAL A 93 -5.05 -1.64 16.64
N VAL A 94 -4.08 -1.82 15.74
CA VAL A 94 -4.26 -2.58 14.51
C VAL A 94 -3.58 -3.93 14.66
N TYR A 95 -4.21 -4.96 14.13
CA TYR A 95 -3.75 -6.33 14.23
C TYR A 95 -3.26 -6.84 12.89
N GLY A 96 -2.33 -7.78 12.92
CA GLY A 96 -1.80 -8.45 11.75
C GLY A 96 -1.61 -9.94 11.96
N SER A 97 -1.67 -10.70 10.88
CA SER A 97 -1.28 -12.09 10.81
C SER A 97 -0.07 -12.27 9.89
N GLN A 98 0.46 -13.48 9.79
CA GLN A 98 1.49 -13.78 8.78
C GLN A 98 1.02 -13.54 7.33
N PHE A 99 -0.28 -13.45 7.10
CA PHE A 99 -0.84 -13.22 5.75
C PHE A 99 -1.01 -11.73 5.44
N GLY A 100 -1.03 -10.87 6.44
CA GLY A 100 -1.20 -9.42 6.28
C GLY A 100 -2.05 -8.80 7.41
N PRO A 101 -2.47 -7.55 7.24
CA PRO A 101 -3.30 -6.87 8.22
C PRO A 101 -4.66 -7.54 8.41
N ILE A 102 -5.18 -7.49 9.64
CA ILE A 102 -6.57 -7.87 9.93
C ILE A 102 -7.47 -6.74 9.46
N VAL A 103 -8.49 -7.11 8.70
CA VAL A 103 -9.48 -6.18 8.16
C VAL A 103 -10.87 -6.53 8.69
N GLN A 104 -11.67 -5.50 8.92
CA GLN A 104 -13.05 -5.64 9.33
C GLN A 104 -13.96 -4.79 8.45
N TRP A 105 -15.09 -5.37 8.02
CA TRP A 105 -16.15 -4.66 7.33
C TRP A 105 -17.48 -5.09 7.95
N PRO A 106 -18.05 -4.28 8.84
CA PRO A 106 -19.25 -4.64 9.58
C PRO A 106 -20.37 -5.19 8.68
N GLY A 107 -20.93 -6.35 9.06
CA GLY A 107 -21.96 -7.06 8.31
C GLY A 107 -21.46 -7.86 7.11
N ARG A 108 -20.17 -7.85 6.80
CA ARG A 108 -19.57 -8.62 5.70
C ARG A 108 -18.34 -9.40 6.10
N LEU A 109 -17.42 -8.76 6.82
CA LEU A 109 -16.16 -9.33 7.31
C LEU A 109 -16.07 -9.00 8.81
N ASP A 110 -16.90 -9.65 9.61
CA ASP A 110 -16.94 -9.40 11.03
C ASP A 110 -15.83 -10.16 11.75
N TRP A 111 -15.17 -9.48 12.68
CA TRP A 111 -14.31 -10.13 13.65
C TRP A 111 -15.20 -10.52 14.83
N ASP A 112 -15.44 -11.80 14.95
CA ASP A 112 -16.23 -12.41 16.04
C ASP A 112 -15.33 -13.28 16.94
N ASN A 113 -15.94 -14.13 17.76
CA ASN A 113 -15.21 -15.07 18.64
C ASN A 113 -14.73 -16.35 17.89
N ARG A 114 -15.02 -16.50 16.59
CA ARG A 114 -14.68 -17.68 15.81
C ARG A 114 -13.77 -17.35 14.65
N PHE A 115 -13.96 -16.19 14.02
CA PHE A 115 -13.28 -15.83 12.78
C PHE A 115 -12.81 -14.37 12.77
N ALA A 116 -11.69 -14.14 12.12
CA ALA A 116 -11.23 -12.83 11.66
C ALA A 116 -10.77 -12.94 10.21
N TYR A 117 -10.53 -11.82 9.55
CA TYR A 117 -10.13 -11.80 8.15
C TYR A 117 -8.82 -11.04 7.99
N SER A 118 -7.89 -11.63 7.25
CA SER A 118 -6.59 -11.03 6.93
C SER A 118 -6.50 -10.78 5.45
N LEU A 119 -6.05 -9.59 5.05
CA LEU A 119 -5.90 -9.21 3.65
C LEU A 119 -4.42 -9.28 3.26
N ARG A 120 -4.08 -10.17 2.33
CA ARG A 120 -2.76 -10.21 1.72
C ARG A 120 -2.76 -9.39 0.44
N ASP A 121 -1.82 -8.49 0.30
CA ASP A 121 -1.47 -7.82 -0.94
C ASP A 121 -0.12 -8.34 -1.44
N ALA A 122 -0.07 -8.87 -2.65
CA ALA A 122 1.16 -9.37 -3.26
C ALA A 122 2.26 -8.30 -3.39
N ASN A 123 1.89 -7.02 -3.28
CA ASN A 123 2.81 -5.89 -3.33
C ASN A 123 3.24 -5.37 -1.94
N LEU A 124 2.70 -5.93 -0.86
CA LEU A 124 2.96 -5.43 0.51
C LEU A 124 4.45 -5.49 0.90
N GLU A 125 5.18 -6.48 0.40
CA GLU A 125 6.61 -6.68 0.67
C GLU A 125 7.53 -5.77 -0.16
N LYS A 126 7.00 -5.10 -1.20
CA LYS A 126 7.78 -4.18 -2.02
C LYS A 126 7.97 -2.85 -1.30
N ARG A 127 9.15 -2.60 -0.79
CA ARG A 127 9.51 -1.46 0.06
C ARG A 127 9.39 -0.07 -0.60
N SER A 128 9.24 0.06 -1.91
CA SER A 128 9.11 1.35 -2.57
C SER A 128 8.22 1.26 -3.80
N ARG A 129 6.96 1.65 -3.66
CA ARG A 129 6.02 1.79 -4.79
C ARG A 129 6.36 2.98 -5.69
N ALA A 130 7.09 3.96 -5.17
CA ALA A 130 7.48 5.16 -5.91
C ALA A 130 8.71 4.96 -6.79
N GLY A 131 9.55 3.99 -6.49
CA GLY A 131 10.81 3.77 -7.20
C GLY A 131 10.69 3.62 -8.73
N PRO A 132 9.75 2.83 -9.26
CA PRO A 132 9.55 2.73 -10.71
C PRO A 132 9.12 4.04 -11.36
N VAL A 133 8.19 4.77 -10.73
CA VAL A 133 7.68 6.06 -11.25
C VAL A 133 8.80 7.09 -11.31
N VAL A 134 9.53 7.28 -10.21
CA VAL A 134 10.67 8.21 -10.14
C VAL A 134 11.74 7.85 -11.19
N ARG A 135 11.99 6.55 -11.40
CA ARG A 135 12.95 6.09 -12.39
C ARG A 135 12.50 6.38 -13.83
N HIS A 136 11.21 6.26 -14.12
CA HIS A 136 10.62 6.67 -15.41
C HIS A 136 10.75 8.19 -15.63
N GLU A 137 10.44 8.98 -14.61
CA GLU A 137 10.55 10.43 -14.65
C GLU A 137 11.99 10.90 -14.94
N GLN A 138 12.99 10.22 -14.39
CA GLN A 138 14.40 10.53 -14.59
C GLN A 138 14.96 10.07 -15.95
N GLY A 139 14.15 9.46 -16.83
CA GLY A 139 14.58 9.03 -18.16
C GLY A 139 15.70 8.00 -18.16
N GLY A 140 15.78 7.19 -17.10
CA GLY A 140 16.82 6.20 -16.94
C GLY A 140 16.81 5.20 -18.09
N HIS A 141 17.86 5.26 -18.94
CA HIS A 141 18.15 4.20 -19.89
C HIS A 141 18.21 2.88 -19.12
N ALA A 142 17.33 1.95 -19.46
CA ALA A 142 17.54 0.56 -19.13
C ALA A 142 18.85 0.14 -19.86
N GLN A 143 19.97 0.17 -19.15
CA GLN A 143 21.15 -0.55 -19.62
C GLN A 143 20.72 -2.03 -19.61
N GLY A 144 20.39 -2.53 -20.78
CA GLY A 144 20.23 -3.94 -21.02
C GLY A 144 21.55 -4.60 -20.59
N SER A 145 21.51 -5.31 -19.49
CA SER A 145 22.53 -6.29 -19.16
C SER A 145 22.46 -7.37 -20.23
N ALA A 146 23.20 -7.18 -21.31
CA ALA A 146 23.53 -8.27 -22.23
C ALA A 146 24.28 -9.31 -21.39
N GLY A 147 23.56 -10.31 -20.90
CA GLY A 147 24.13 -11.47 -20.24
C GLY A 147 25.05 -12.17 -21.22
N ARG A 148 26.33 -12.11 -21.00
CA ARG A 148 27.27 -13.10 -21.53
C ARG A 148 26.82 -14.46 -21.00
N ARG A 149 26.31 -15.30 -21.86
CA ARG A 149 26.28 -16.74 -21.61
C ARG A 149 27.66 -17.32 -21.99
N PRO A 150 28.16 -18.26 -21.22
CA PRO A 150 29.37 -19.02 -21.57
C PRO A 150 29.14 -19.92 -22.78
#